data_8be65d01d4b003939998a27101409c6c
#
_entry.id   8be65d01d4b003939998a27101409c6c
#
_cell.length_a   1.000
_cell.length_b   1.000
_cell.length_c   1.000
_cell.angle_alpha   90.00
_cell.angle_beta   90.00
_cell.angle_gamma   90.00
#
_symmetry.space_group_name_H-M   'P 1'
#
loop_
_entity.id
_entity.type
_entity.pdbx_description
1 polymer ?
#
loop_
_entity_poly.entity_id
_entity_poly.type
_entity_poly.pdbx_seq_one_letter_code
_entity_poly.pdbx_strand_id
1 'polypeptide(L)'
;MLAARIAGPGAGRDNGRVHVAVIGAGVTGLVAARELLRKGHEVEVLERWPDVAGQASAFDLGNGVHLDRYYHHLFESDRHMIDLHEELLPGQLEWFRSSVGMYARGRIWPFTTPRDLLSYSPLPLVDRLRLGIAVTRLTRRNDWERMDDIPAAEWLRRECGARAYDGVWLPLLLGKFGDDAQNVPLAWLWSKLTLRRKLEGRSAGRELLGYPRGSFRAICVALADDIRAQGGRIQVDREVLAIERDQDRWRLRVAGPGAYRAPAGTGPADPDLTRAVDAVVITAPTDAARDLAPWPDAFRMRLAEWTYRTAVVLLLELRRQYSGTYWVNVGESDVPFLGLVEHTNLVPAERYPARYLYVSNYVAADDPLTQLSTDALLAHYVRQLGVIAPDFREADVMRAWSFREAAAQPVPKLGNRARILPFATPLPRIYLANTTQIYPEDRGTNYSVRLGQQVAQAVGQTPA
;
A
#
# COMPACT_ATOMS: atom_id res chain seq x y z
N MET A 1 -0.07 -47.17 57.83
CA MET A 1 0.04 -45.71 57.55
C MET A 1 0.61 -45.56 56.16
N LEU A 2 -0.27 -45.38 55.17
CA LEU A 2 0.10 -45.16 53.75
C LEU A 2 0.00 -43.65 53.48
N ALA A 3 1.13 -43.03 53.13
CA ALA A 3 1.17 -41.65 52.73
C ALA A 3 0.71 -41.53 51.25
N ALA A 4 -0.43 -40.88 51.03
CA ALA A 4 -0.92 -40.54 49.70
C ALA A 4 -0.03 -39.44 49.09
N ARG A 5 0.60 -39.73 47.94
CA ARG A 5 1.23 -38.73 47.06
C ARG A 5 0.11 -37.95 46.38
N ILE A 6 0.04 -36.68 46.67
CA ILE A 6 -0.76 -35.72 45.91
C ILE A 6 -0.03 -35.46 44.59
N ALA A 7 -0.55 -35.98 43.51
CA ALA A 7 -0.12 -35.60 42.17
C ALA A 7 -0.59 -34.15 41.91
N GLY A 8 0.33 -33.26 41.67
CA GLY A 8 0.04 -31.90 41.19
C GLY A 8 -0.67 -31.93 39.83
N PRO A 9 -1.49 -30.92 39.51
CA PRO A 9 -2.20 -30.89 38.24
C PRO A 9 -1.21 -30.83 37.08
N GLY A 10 -1.18 -31.91 36.30
CA GLY A 10 -0.47 -31.93 35.04
C GLY A 10 -1.02 -30.82 34.15
N ALA A 11 -0.11 -29.96 33.68
CA ALA A 11 -0.41 -28.97 32.67
C ALA A 11 -0.95 -29.70 31.44
N GLY A 12 -2.29 -29.72 31.31
CA GLY A 12 -2.94 -30.13 30.05
C GLY A 12 -2.39 -29.23 28.95
N ARG A 13 -1.80 -29.85 27.93
CA ARG A 13 -1.45 -29.16 26.70
C ARG A 13 -2.76 -28.64 26.14
N ASP A 14 -2.93 -27.31 26.21
CA ASP A 14 -4.08 -26.58 25.72
C ASP A 14 -4.18 -26.81 24.21
N ASN A 15 -5.34 -27.26 23.75
CA ASN A 15 -5.62 -27.68 22.36
C ASN A 15 -5.24 -26.62 21.34
N GLY A 16 -3.99 -26.60 20.84
CA GLY A 16 -3.60 -25.83 19.66
C GLY A 16 -3.52 -24.29 19.83
N ARG A 17 -3.81 -23.77 21.05
CA ARG A 17 -3.69 -22.34 21.35
C ARG A 17 -2.21 -21.97 21.50
N VAL A 18 -1.77 -20.95 20.73
CA VAL A 18 -0.41 -20.42 20.76
C VAL A 18 -0.41 -18.91 20.99
N HIS A 19 0.64 -18.41 21.62
CA HIS A 19 0.88 -16.99 21.75
C HIS A 19 1.60 -16.47 20.49
N VAL A 20 0.96 -15.58 19.73
CA VAL A 20 1.45 -15.06 18.45
C VAL A 20 1.75 -13.57 18.58
N ALA A 21 2.98 -13.18 18.24
CA ALA A 21 3.30 -11.77 18.01
C ALA A 21 3.10 -11.42 16.54
N VAL A 22 2.43 -10.31 16.29
CA VAL A 22 2.30 -9.70 14.96
C VAL A 22 3.13 -8.42 14.92
N ILE A 23 4.11 -8.35 14.03
CA ILE A 23 4.97 -7.19 13.87
C ILE A 23 4.42 -6.31 12.74
N GLY A 24 3.93 -5.13 13.13
CA GLY A 24 3.29 -4.15 12.26
C GLY A 24 1.77 -4.07 12.45
N ALA A 25 1.24 -2.86 12.71
CA ALA A 25 -0.18 -2.57 12.84
C ALA A 25 -0.74 -1.86 11.59
N GLY A 26 -0.21 -2.16 10.41
CA GLY A 26 -0.84 -1.84 9.13
C GLY A 26 -2.04 -2.76 8.87
N VAL A 27 -2.77 -2.55 7.76
CA VAL A 27 -3.96 -3.33 7.41
C VAL A 27 -3.70 -4.85 7.47
N THR A 28 -2.60 -5.35 6.89
CA THR A 28 -2.26 -6.78 6.89
C THR A 28 -2.10 -7.33 8.31
N GLY A 29 -1.35 -6.61 9.17
CA GLY A 29 -1.09 -7.06 10.53
C GLY A 29 -2.33 -7.04 11.41
N LEU A 30 -3.15 -6.00 11.32
CA LEU A 30 -4.41 -5.91 12.08
C LEU A 30 -5.39 -7.01 11.66
N VAL A 31 -5.53 -7.26 10.35
CA VAL A 31 -6.39 -8.35 9.87
C VAL A 31 -5.85 -9.72 10.31
N ALA A 32 -4.54 -9.95 10.19
CA ALA A 32 -3.95 -11.20 10.67
C ALA A 32 -4.19 -11.42 12.17
N ALA A 33 -3.98 -10.38 12.98
CA ALA A 33 -4.22 -10.44 14.43
C ALA A 33 -5.69 -10.79 14.75
N ARG A 34 -6.64 -10.13 14.11
CA ARG A 34 -8.07 -10.39 14.26
C ARG A 34 -8.43 -11.83 13.91
N GLU A 35 -7.97 -12.33 12.77
CA GLU A 35 -8.25 -13.69 12.32
C GLU A 35 -7.62 -14.75 13.23
N LEU A 36 -6.43 -14.49 13.78
CA LEU A 36 -5.78 -15.35 14.77
C LEU A 36 -6.55 -15.41 16.10
N LEU A 37 -7.04 -14.27 16.59
CA LEU A 37 -7.92 -14.23 17.79
C LEU A 37 -9.21 -15.03 17.58
N ARG A 38 -9.85 -14.91 16.41
CA ARG A 38 -11.02 -15.70 16.04
C ARG A 38 -10.78 -17.21 16.01
N LYS A 39 -9.53 -17.61 15.79
CA LYS A 39 -9.09 -19.02 15.87
C LYS A 39 -8.73 -19.45 17.30
N GLY A 40 -8.85 -18.57 18.28
CA GLY A 40 -8.59 -18.86 19.69
C GLY A 40 -7.13 -18.69 20.11
N HIS A 41 -6.25 -18.13 19.28
CA HIS A 41 -4.87 -17.83 19.66
C HIS A 41 -4.81 -16.61 20.61
N GLU A 42 -3.75 -16.51 21.40
CA GLU A 42 -3.40 -15.28 22.12
C GLU A 42 -2.55 -14.40 21.19
N VAL A 43 -2.92 -13.11 21.03
CA VAL A 43 -2.28 -12.24 20.04
C VAL A 43 -1.83 -10.93 20.65
N GLU A 44 -0.59 -10.56 20.36
CA GLU A 44 -0.02 -9.24 20.62
C GLU A 44 0.50 -8.62 19.33
N VAL A 45 0.10 -7.38 19.04
CA VAL A 45 0.56 -6.59 17.92
C VAL A 45 1.57 -5.56 18.40
N LEU A 46 2.73 -5.50 17.78
CA LEU A 46 3.80 -4.54 18.07
C LEU A 46 3.99 -3.62 16.86
N GLU A 47 3.81 -2.32 17.06
CA GLU A 47 3.91 -1.32 16.00
C GLU A 47 4.96 -0.27 16.35
N ARG A 48 5.87 -0.01 15.41
CA ARG A 48 6.93 0.96 15.56
C ARG A 48 6.40 2.40 15.70
N TRP A 49 5.37 2.75 14.91
CA TRP A 49 4.77 4.07 14.92
C TRP A 49 3.85 4.29 16.12
N PRO A 50 3.61 5.57 16.52
CA PRO A 50 2.75 5.88 17.67
C PRO A 50 1.25 5.71 17.36
N ASP A 51 0.88 5.26 16.17
CA ASP A 51 -0.50 5.02 15.73
C ASP A 51 -0.57 3.78 14.82
N VAL A 52 -1.75 3.22 14.71
CA VAL A 52 -2.05 2.12 13.79
C VAL A 52 -2.24 2.62 12.36
N ALA A 53 -2.47 1.72 11.42
CA ALA A 53 -2.79 1.89 10.01
C ALA A 53 -1.61 1.85 9.02
N GLY A 54 -0.35 2.02 9.44
CA GLY A 54 0.80 1.97 8.54
C GLY A 54 0.65 2.92 7.34
N GLN A 55 0.73 2.39 6.11
CA GLN A 55 0.58 3.20 4.89
C GLN A 55 -0.84 3.74 4.67
N ALA A 56 -1.87 3.20 5.34
CA ALA A 56 -3.24 3.73 5.34
C ALA A 56 -3.47 4.77 6.45
N SER A 57 -2.39 5.29 7.03
CA SER A 57 -2.45 6.28 8.10
C SER A 57 -2.97 7.64 7.62
N ALA A 58 -3.63 8.34 8.52
CA ALA A 58 -4.13 9.68 8.31
C ALA A 58 -3.59 10.63 9.39
N PHE A 59 -3.85 11.90 9.23
CA PHE A 59 -3.55 12.92 10.24
C PHE A 59 -4.78 13.82 10.45
N ASP A 60 -4.84 14.44 11.62
CA ASP A 60 -5.93 15.33 11.98
C ASP A 60 -5.68 16.73 11.35
N LEU A 61 -6.66 17.20 10.57
CA LEU A 61 -6.68 18.54 10.01
C LEU A 61 -7.15 19.59 11.05
N GLY A 62 -7.66 19.12 12.16
CA GLY A 62 -8.31 19.87 13.22
C GLY A 62 -9.78 19.45 13.39
N ASN A 63 -10.28 19.57 14.61
CA ASN A 63 -11.67 19.24 14.99
C ASN A 63 -12.10 17.79 14.66
N GLY A 64 -11.16 16.84 14.68
CA GLY A 64 -11.42 15.43 14.38
C GLY A 64 -11.64 15.11 12.90
N VAL A 65 -11.36 16.03 12.01
CA VAL A 65 -11.38 15.79 10.56
C VAL A 65 -10.05 15.16 10.15
N HIS A 66 -10.09 13.93 9.68
CA HIS A 66 -8.89 13.19 9.26
C HIS A 66 -8.76 13.16 7.75
N LEU A 67 -7.52 13.23 7.26
CA LEU A 67 -7.16 13.08 5.85
C LEU A 67 -5.97 12.11 5.74
N ASP A 68 -6.02 11.22 4.76
CA ASP A 68 -4.94 10.25 4.53
C ASP A 68 -3.62 10.93 4.19
N ARG A 69 -2.50 10.41 4.70
CA ARG A 69 -1.15 10.91 4.35
C ARG A 69 -0.80 10.58 2.91
N TYR A 70 -1.31 9.46 2.42
CA TYR A 70 -1.17 8.99 1.04
C TYR A 70 -2.58 8.77 0.50
N TYR A 71 -2.89 9.30 -0.67
CA TYR A 71 -4.22 9.19 -1.26
C TYR A 71 -4.62 7.72 -1.49
N HIS A 72 -5.81 7.37 -1.05
CA HIS A 72 -6.41 6.06 -1.21
C HIS A 72 -7.83 6.17 -1.75
N HIS A 73 -8.27 5.12 -2.41
CA HIS A 73 -9.67 4.88 -2.78
C HIS A 73 -9.88 3.39 -3.00
N LEU A 74 -11.13 2.94 -3.01
CA LEU A 74 -11.52 1.58 -3.35
C LEU A 74 -12.18 1.54 -4.71
N PHE A 75 -11.97 0.44 -5.41
CA PHE A 75 -12.77 0.05 -6.56
C PHE A 75 -13.93 -0.84 -6.11
N GLU A 76 -15.04 -0.88 -6.85
CA GLU A 76 -16.18 -1.76 -6.56
C GLU A 76 -15.80 -3.27 -6.53
N SER A 77 -14.67 -3.61 -7.12
CA SER A 77 -14.08 -4.97 -7.11
C SER A 77 -13.28 -5.31 -5.85
N ASP A 78 -12.99 -4.34 -4.98
CA ASP A 78 -12.15 -4.51 -3.80
C ASP A 78 -12.90 -5.19 -2.65
N ARG A 79 -13.45 -6.40 -2.94
CA ARG A 79 -14.40 -7.11 -2.08
C ARG A 79 -13.87 -7.40 -0.69
N HIS A 80 -12.59 -7.77 -0.55
CA HIS A 80 -12.03 -8.07 0.78
C HIS A 80 -12.10 -6.87 1.72
N MET A 81 -11.74 -5.68 1.23
CA MET A 81 -11.80 -4.46 2.02
C MET A 81 -13.25 -3.98 2.21
N ILE A 82 -14.08 -4.06 1.17
CA ILE A 82 -15.49 -3.65 1.24
C ILE A 82 -16.23 -4.49 2.27
N ASP A 83 -16.10 -5.82 2.20
CA ASP A 83 -16.80 -6.74 3.10
C ASP A 83 -16.33 -6.55 4.57
N LEU A 84 -15.02 -6.36 4.77
CA LEU A 84 -14.48 -6.04 6.10
C LEU A 84 -14.97 -4.70 6.62
N HIS A 85 -15.05 -3.68 5.75
CA HIS A 85 -15.52 -2.36 6.12
C HIS A 85 -17.01 -2.38 6.51
N GLU A 86 -17.85 -3.05 5.71
CA GLU A 86 -19.28 -3.18 6.01
C GLU A 86 -19.52 -4.02 7.29
N GLU A 87 -18.66 -4.97 7.61
CA GLU A 87 -18.73 -5.71 8.87
C GLU A 87 -18.46 -4.84 10.10
N LEU A 88 -17.42 -3.98 10.04
CA LEU A 88 -16.96 -3.21 11.20
C LEU A 88 -17.56 -1.80 11.28
N LEU A 89 -17.85 -1.19 10.14
CA LEU A 89 -18.35 0.19 10.01
C LEU A 89 -19.49 0.24 9.00
N PRO A 90 -20.63 -0.44 9.25
CA PRO A 90 -21.71 -0.56 8.27
C PRO A 90 -22.24 0.79 7.80
N GLY A 91 -22.39 0.93 6.47
CA GLY A 91 -22.92 2.13 5.84
C GLY A 91 -21.98 3.36 5.88
N GLN A 92 -20.72 3.20 6.27
CA GLN A 92 -19.76 4.30 6.30
C GLN A 92 -18.83 4.34 5.08
N LEU A 93 -18.97 3.42 4.13
CA LEU A 93 -18.28 3.46 2.85
C LEU A 93 -19.17 4.15 1.83
N GLU A 94 -18.67 5.21 1.22
CA GLU A 94 -19.40 6.00 0.25
C GLU A 94 -18.76 5.92 -1.13
N TRP A 95 -19.60 6.06 -2.16
CA TRP A 95 -19.20 5.89 -3.55
C TRP A 95 -19.39 7.17 -4.34
N PHE A 96 -18.31 7.62 -5.00
CA PHE A 96 -18.28 8.88 -5.73
C PHE A 96 -17.87 8.64 -7.19
N ARG A 97 -18.37 9.49 -8.08
CA ARG A 97 -17.95 9.48 -9.48
C ARG A 97 -16.54 10.02 -9.59
N SER A 98 -15.66 9.23 -10.19
CA SER A 98 -14.28 9.60 -10.45
C SER A 98 -14.14 10.40 -11.74
N SER A 99 -13.11 11.24 -11.79
CA SER A 99 -12.61 11.87 -13.02
C SER A 99 -11.11 11.69 -13.10
N VAL A 100 -10.63 11.09 -14.19
CA VAL A 100 -9.21 10.88 -14.45
C VAL A 100 -8.81 11.70 -15.66
N GLY A 101 -7.69 12.40 -15.57
CA GLY A 101 -7.09 13.17 -16.66
C GLY A 101 -5.66 12.73 -16.96
N MET A 102 -5.20 13.13 -18.12
CA MET A 102 -3.80 13.05 -18.56
C MET A 102 -3.34 14.47 -18.90
N TYR A 103 -2.31 14.96 -18.23
CA TYR A 103 -1.66 16.20 -18.60
C TYR A 103 -0.69 15.94 -19.75
N ALA A 104 -0.94 16.57 -20.88
CA ALA A 104 -0.11 16.49 -22.07
C ALA A 104 -0.33 17.71 -22.98
N ARG A 105 0.74 18.20 -23.60
CA ARG A 105 0.72 19.38 -24.48
C ARG A 105 0.07 20.59 -23.85
N GLY A 106 0.44 20.87 -22.62
CA GLY A 106 0.02 22.07 -21.89
C GLY A 106 -1.43 22.07 -21.39
N ARG A 107 -2.13 20.92 -21.37
CA ARG A 107 -3.49 20.84 -20.82
C ARG A 107 -3.84 19.49 -20.23
N ILE A 108 -4.83 19.48 -19.34
CA ILE A 108 -5.44 18.26 -18.81
C ILE A 108 -6.50 17.75 -19.78
N TRP A 109 -6.29 16.56 -20.30
CA TRP A 109 -7.23 15.84 -21.17
C TRP A 109 -8.03 14.85 -20.34
N PRO A 110 -9.36 14.76 -20.48
CA PRO A 110 -10.12 13.66 -19.90
C PRO A 110 -9.57 12.31 -20.36
N PHE A 111 -9.44 11.35 -19.44
CA PHE A 111 -8.87 10.03 -19.72
C PHE A 111 -9.53 8.91 -18.91
N THR A 112 -10.85 9.02 -18.70
CA THR A 112 -11.64 8.07 -17.91
C THR A 112 -12.32 7.03 -18.77
N THR A 113 -12.87 7.43 -19.94
CA THR A 113 -13.75 6.61 -20.76
C THR A 113 -13.16 6.29 -22.14
N PRO A 114 -13.66 5.26 -22.86
CA PRO A 114 -13.28 5.03 -24.25
C PRO A 114 -13.52 6.24 -25.19
N ARG A 115 -14.52 7.07 -24.89
CA ARG A 115 -14.77 8.32 -25.63
C ARG A 115 -13.66 9.34 -25.40
N ASP A 116 -13.17 9.43 -24.17
CA ASP A 116 -12.04 10.31 -23.85
C ASP A 116 -10.79 9.90 -24.62
N LEU A 117 -10.50 8.60 -24.72
CA LEU A 117 -9.42 8.09 -25.55
C LEU A 117 -9.59 8.49 -27.02
N LEU A 118 -10.80 8.39 -27.57
CA LEU A 118 -11.09 8.82 -28.95
C LEU A 118 -10.92 10.33 -29.16
N SER A 119 -11.14 11.14 -28.13
CA SER A 119 -10.96 12.60 -28.15
C SER A 119 -9.54 13.06 -27.81
N TYR A 120 -8.64 12.15 -27.37
CA TYR A 120 -7.30 12.46 -26.91
C TYR A 120 -6.38 12.87 -28.07
N SER A 121 -6.44 14.12 -28.51
CA SER A 121 -5.73 14.62 -29.69
C SER A 121 -4.20 14.67 -29.59
N PRO A 122 -3.53 14.55 -28.40
CA PRO A 122 -2.08 14.32 -28.37
C PRO A 122 -1.62 13.09 -29.15
N LEU A 123 -2.50 12.11 -29.36
CA LEU A 123 -2.24 10.96 -30.23
C LEU A 123 -3.04 11.05 -31.55
N PRO A 124 -2.46 10.64 -32.69
CA PRO A 124 -3.20 10.43 -33.93
C PRO A 124 -4.34 9.41 -33.76
N LEU A 125 -5.43 9.56 -34.53
CA LEU A 125 -6.62 8.69 -34.41
C LEU A 125 -6.27 7.20 -34.56
N VAL A 126 -5.38 6.86 -35.51
CA VAL A 126 -4.95 5.47 -35.74
C VAL A 126 -4.28 4.89 -34.48
N ASP A 127 -3.43 5.66 -33.79
CA ASP A 127 -2.76 5.22 -32.57
C ASP A 127 -3.76 5.07 -31.40
N ARG A 128 -4.79 5.93 -31.31
CA ARG A 128 -5.87 5.81 -30.30
C ARG A 128 -6.67 4.52 -30.50
N LEU A 129 -7.06 4.23 -31.74
CA LEU A 129 -7.78 2.99 -32.08
C LEU A 129 -6.93 1.77 -31.80
N ARG A 130 -5.66 1.78 -32.22
CA ARG A 130 -4.70 0.70 -31.97
C ARG A 130 -4.50 0.45 -30.48
N LEU A 131 -4.33 1.51 -29.69
CA LEU A 131 -4.23 1.44 -28.22
C LEU A 131 -5.49 0.80 -27.62
N GLY A 132 -6.69 1.26 -27.99
CA GLY A 132 -7.95 0.71 -27.49
C GLY A 132 -8.12 -0.78 -27.83
N ILE A 133 -7.78 -1.19 -29.06
CA ILE A 133 -7.83 -2.61 -29.49
C ILE A 133 -6.80 -3.43 -28.69
N ALA A 134 -5.57 -2.96 -28.54
CA ALA A 134 -4.53 -3.68 -27.80
C ALA A 134 -4.92 -3.91 -26.34
N VAL A 135 -5.39 -2.86 -25.63
CA VAL A 135 -5.88 -2.95 -24.25
C VAL A 135 -7.06 -3.92 -24.15
N THR A 136 -8.02 -3.85 -25.09
CA THR A 136 -9.18 -4.77 -25.09
C THR A 136 -8.76 -6.21 -25.29
N ARG A 137 -7.81 -6.50 -26.18
CA ARG A 137 -7.29 -7.85 -26.39
C ARG A 137 -6.56 -8.36 -25.14
N LEU A 138 -5.70 -7.53 -24.55
CA LEU A 138 -4.96 -7.90 -23.35
C LEU A 138 -5.90 -8.26 -22.19
N THR A 139 -6.88 -7.40 -21.91
CA THR A 139 -7.80 -7.59 -20.77
C THR A 139 -8.80 -8.74 -20.93
N ARG A 140 -8.93 -9.32 -22.14
CA ARG A 140 -9.72 -10.54 -22.39
C ARG A 140 -8.94 -11.82 -22.12
N ARG A 141 -7.63 -11.75 -21.95
CA ARG A 141 -6.81 -12.92 -21.62
C ARG A 141 -6.94 -13.26 -20.14
N ASN A 142 -6.80 -14.55 -19.81
CA ASN A 142 -6.83 -15.06 -18.44
C ASN A 142 -5.55 -15.83 -18.07
N ASP A 143 -4.60 -15.94 -19.00
CA ASP A 143 -3.34 -16.68 -18.87
C ASP A 143 -2.19 -15.75 -18.44
N TRP A 144 -2.41 -15.02 -17.34
CA TRP A 144 -1.46 -14.01 -16.87
C TRP A 144 -0.09 -14.60 -16.48
N GLU A 145 -0.05 -15.87 -16.09
CA GLU A 145 1.19 -16.57 -15.76
C GLU A 145 2.19 -16.58 -16.92
N ARG A 146 1.67 -16.65 -18.17
CA ARG A 146 2.50 -16.55 -19.38
C ARG A 146 2.96 -15.13 -19.69
N MET A 147 2.43 -14.14 -19.01
CA MET A 147 2.80 -12.74 -19.17
C MET A 147 3.89 -12.31 -18.20
N ASP A 148 4.27 -13.17 -17.27
CA ASP A 148 5.23 -12.87 -16.20
C ASP A 148 6.65 -12.63 -16.73
N ASP A 149 7.02 -13.29 -17.82
CA ASP A 149 8.32 -13.17 -18.46
C ASP A 149 8.33 -12.20 -19.67
N ILE A 150 7.21 -11.51 -19.93
CA ILE A 150 7.09 -10.57 -21.04
C ILE A 150 7.24 -9.13 -20.52
N PRO A 151 8.22 -8.34 -21.01
CA PRO A 151 8.31 -6.92 -20.65
C PRO A 151 7.08 -6.15 -21.11
N ALA A 152 6.40 -5.46 -20.19
CA ALA A 152 5.24 -4.61 -20.51
C ALA A 152 5.61 -3.53 -21.55
N ALA A 153 6.79 -2.94 -21.42
CA ALA A 153 7.30 -1.90 -22.33
C ALA A 153 7.42 -2.41 -23.78
N GLU A 154 7.98 -3.60 -23.98
CA GLU A 154 8.11 -4.22 -25.30
C GLU A 154 6.74 -4.52 -25.90
N TRP A 155 5.86 -5.16 -25.13
CA TRP A 155 4.49 -5.48 -25.55
C TRP A 155 3.72 -4.21 -25.94
N LEU A 156 3.76 -3.16 -25.12
CA LEU A 156 3.09 -1.90 -25.37
C LEU A 156 3.60 -1.22 -26.63
N ARG A 157 4.93 -1.17 -26.83
CA ARG A 157 5.53 -0.59 -28.04
C ARG A 157 5.11 -1.35 -29.30
N ARG A 158 5.09 -2.68 -29.25
CA ARG A 158 4.68 -3.54 -30.36
C ARG A 158 3.19 -3.46 -30.65
N GLU A 159 2.33 -3.57 -29.64
CA GLU A 159 0.88 -3.67 -29.84
C GLU A 159 0.19 -2.30 -29.94
N CYS A 160 0.59 -1.32 -29.12
CA CYS A 160 -0.01 0.02 -29.12
C CYS A 160 0.67 0.96 -30.14
N GLY A 161 1.91 0.68 -30.54
CA GLY A 161 2.74 1.52 -31.40
C GLY A 161 3.62 2.50 -30.61
N ALA A 162 4.73 2.90 -31.22
CA ALA A 162 5.75 3.72 -30.56
C ALA A 162 5.19 5.04 -30.03
N ARG A 163 4.39 5.77 -30.81
CA ARG A 163 3.81 7.06 -30.37
C ARG A 163 2.90 6.93 -29.17
N ALA A 164 2.05 5.90 -29.12
CA ALA A 164 1.19 5.66 -27.96
C ALA A 164 1.99 5.18 -26.74
N TYR A 165 3.04 4.39 -26.96
CA TYR A 165 3.96 4.00 -25.90
C TYR A 165 4.70 5.22 -25.35
N ASP A 166 5.35 6.01 -26.19
CA ASP A 166 6.18 7.14 -25.76
C ASP A 166 5.34 8.27 -25.13
N GLY A 167 4.11 8.52 -25.62
CA GLY A 167 3.27 9.64 -25.19
C GLY A 167 2.29 9.31 -24.05
N VAL A 168 2.09 8.02 -23.71
CA VAL A 168 1.15 7.63 -22.64
C VAL A 168 1.79 6.70 -21.63
N TRP A 169 2.37 5.58 -22.10
CA TRP A 169 2.79 4.51 -21.21
C TRP A 169 4.17 4.72 -20.60
N LEU A 170 5.12 5.20 -21.39
CA LEU A 170 6.49 5.40 -20.93
C LEU A 170 6.57 6.38 -19.76
N PRO A 171 5.92 7.58 -19.80
CA PRO A 171 5.92 8.48 -18.65
C PRO A 171 5.32 7.84 -17.38
N LEU A 172 4.24 7.06 -17.53
CA LEU A 172 3.59 6.40 -16.40
C LEU A 172 4.46 5.28 -15.80
N LEU A 173 5.13 4.50 -16.64
CA LEU A 173 6.04 3.44 -16.20
C LEU A 173 7.29 4.02 -15.55
N LEU A 174 7.92 5.01 -16.18
CA LEU A 174 9.09 5.72 -15.63
C LEU A 174 8.75 6.41 -14.31
N GLY A 175 7.64 7.14 -14.25
CA GLY A 175 7.21 7.82 -13.04
C GLY A 175 6.96 6.86 -11.88
N LYS A 176 6.48 5.64 -12.16
CA LYS A 176 6.19 4.65 -11.12
C LYS A 176 7.38 3.76 -10.75
N PHE A 177 8.21 3.37 -11.72
CA PHE A 177 9.26 2.37 -11.53
C PHE A 177 10.68 2.89 -11.84
N GLY A 178 10.81 4.11 -12.36
CA GLY A 178 12.12 4.67 -12.74
C GLY A 178 12.85 3.79 -13.75
N ASP A 179 14.12 3.51 -13.49
CA ASP A 179 14.98 2.71 -14.38
C ASP A 179 14.48 1.25 -14.54
N ASP A 180 13.70 0.74 -13.60
CA ASP A 180 13.09 -0.59 -13.71
C ASP A 180 11.90 -0.66 -14.69
N ALA A 181 11.42 0.46 -15.23
CA ALA A 181 10.26 0.57 -16.10
C ALA A 181 10.27 -0.39 -17.30
N GLN A 182 11.48 -0.66 -17.86
CA GLN A 182 11.65 -1.55 -19.00
C GLN A 182 11.49 -3.04 -18.64
N ASN A 183 11.66 -3.40 -17.38
CA ASN A 183 11.64 -4.78 -16.86
C ASN A 183 10.36 -5.14 -16.12
N VAL A 184 9.36 -4.25 -16.11
CA VAL A 184 8.06 -4.51 -15.48
C VAL A 184 7.32 -5.61 -16.26
N PRO A 185 6.84 -6.67 -15.60
CA PRO A 185 6.11 -7.75 -16.28
C PRO A 185 4.78 -7.28 -16.86
N LEU A 186 4.42 -7.82 -18.03
CA LEU A 186 3.11 -7.58 -18.64
C LEU A 186 1.95 -8.07 -17.75
N ALA A 187 2.16 -9.08 -16.93
CA ALA A 187 1.19 -9.58 -15.96
C ALA A 187 0.73 -8.49 -14.98
N TRP A 188 1.66 -7.67 -14.48
CA TRP A 188 1.31 -6.52 -13.63
C TRP A 188 0.43 -5.50 -14.38
N LEU A 189 0.80 -5.15 -15.60
CA LEU A 189 0.02 -4.22 -16.43
C LEU A 189 -1.36 -4.79 -16.77
N TRP A 190 -1.42 -6.08 -17.13
CA TRP A 190 -2.66 -6.79 -17.38
C TRP A 190 -3.63 -6.73 -16.19
N SER A 191 -3.13 -6.97 -15.00
CA SER A 191 -3.92 -6.90 -13.77
C SER A 191 -4.53 -5.50 -13.58
N LYS A 192 -3.73 -4.45 -13.72
CA LYS A 192 -4.18 -3.06 -13.63
C LYS A 192 -5.31 -2.72 -14.61
N LEU A 193 -5.16 -3.14 -15.86
CA LEU A 193 -6.13 -2.85 -16.91
C LEU A 193 -7.38 -3.70 -16.80
N THR A 194 -7.24 -4.97 -16.40
CA THR A 194 -8.36 -5.90 -16.23
C THR A 194 -9.25 -5.49 -15.06
N LEU A 195 -8.68 -5.00 -13.98
CA LEU A 195 -9.42 -4.47 -12.84
C LEU A 195 -10.36 -3.35 -13.27
N ARG A 196 -9.85 -2.35 -13.99
CA ARG A 196 -10.65 -1.22 -14.50
C ARG A 196 -11.75 -1.68 -15.47
N ARG A 197 -11.46 -2.60 -16.39
CA ARG A 197 -12.46 -3.10 -17.34
C ARG A 197 -13.64 -3.83 -16.69
N LYS A 198 -13.39 -4.58 -15.61
CA LYS A 198 -14.47 -5.28 -14.87
C LYS A 198 -15.45 -4.29 -14.24
N LEU A 199 -15.03 -3.06 -13.99
CA LEU A 199 -15.84 -2.00 -13.41
C LEU A 199 -16.75 -1.31 -14.45
N GLU A 200 -16.28 -1.14 -15.69
CA GLU A 200 -17.05 -0.48 -16.76
C GLU A 200 -18.39 -1.17 -17.07
N GLY A 201 -18.49 -2.48 -16.82
CA GLY A 201 -19.72 -3.25 -17.03
C GLY A 201 -20.81 -3.05 -15.98
N ARG A 202 -20.49 -2.50 -14.80
CA ARG A 202 -21.42 -2.35 -13.67
C ARG A 202 -21.99 -0.94 -13.53
N SER A 203 -21.24 0.10 -13.87
CA SER A 203 -21.58 1.52 -13.61
C SER A 203 -21.97 2.32 -14.86
N ALA A 204 -22.51 1.69 -15.88
CA ALA A 204 -22.96 2.39 -17.13
C ALA A 204 -21.87 3.31 -17.74
N GLY A 205 -20.61 2.87 -17.74
CA GLY A 205 -19.49 3.60 -18.34
C GLY A 205 -18.89 4.71 -17.47
N ARG A 206 -19.17 4.73 -16.17
CA ARG A 206 -18.58 5.70 -15.23
C ARG A 206 -17.93 4.95 -14.05
N GLU A 207 -16.66 5.24 -13.81
CA GLU A 207 -15.90 4.68 -12.69
C GLU A 207 -16.42 5.29 -11.37
N LEU A 208 -16.81 4.42 -10.43
CA LEU A 208 -17.09 4.80 -9.05
C LEU A 208 -15.89 4.41 -8.17
N LEU A 209 -15.50 5.33 -7.31
CA LEU A 209 -14.47 5.09 -6.31
C LEU A 209 -15.07 5.21 -4.90
N GLY A 210 -14.75 4.23 -4.07
CA GLY A 210 -15.18 4.18 -2.68
C GLY A 210 -14.21 4.93 -1.77
N TYR A 211 -14.76 5.70 -0.82
CA TYR A 211 -13.97 6.35 0.21
C TYR A 211 -14.69 6.27 1.57
N PRO A 212 -14.00 5.82 2.64
CA PRO A 212 -14.58 5.70 3.98
C PRO A 212 -14.83 7.07 4.61
N ARG A 213 -15.91 7.20 5.38
CA ARG A 213 -16.06 8.33 6.30
C ARG A 213 -14.94 8.29 7.35
N GLY A 214 -14.29 9.43 7.57
CA GLY A 214 -13.19 9.53 8.53
C GLY A 214 -11.86 8.98 8.03
N SER A 215 -11.67 8.82 6.70
CA SER A 215 -10.47 8.29 6.03
C SER A 215 -10.26 6.79 6.17
N PHE A 216 -9.25 6.24 5.48
CA PHE A 216 -8.86 4.82 5.62
C PHE A 216 -8.33 4.46 7.01
N ARG A 217 -7.93 5.45 7.82
CA ARG A 217 -7.58 5.23 9.21
C ARG A 217 -8.77 4.69 10.02
N ALA A 218 -10.00 5.09 9.69
CA ALA A 218 -11.19 4.70 10.46
C ALA A 218 -11.36 3.17 10.55
N ILE A 219 -11.18 2.44 9.43
CA ILE A 219 -11.27 0.98 9.43
C ILE A 219 -10.13 0.33 10.24
N CYS A 220 -8.93 0.93 10.22
CA CYS A 220 -7.80 0.42 11.01
C CYS A 220 -8.01 0.63 12.51
N VAL A 221 -8.63 1.74 12.92
CA VAL A 221 -9.03 1.99 14.31
C VAL A 221 -10.12 1.00 14.73
N ALA A 222 -11.13 0.80 13.90
CA ALA A 222 -12.19 -0.18 14.18
C ALA A 222 -11.65 -1.61 14.31
N LEU A 223 -10.69 -2.01 13.46
CA LEU A 223 -9.97 -3.27 13.59
C LEU A 223 -9.21 -3.37 14.92
N ALA A 224 -8.50 -2.30 15.30
CA ALA A 224 -7.75 -2.27 16.54
C ALA A 224 -8.66 -2.39 17.77
N ASP A 225 -9.82 -1.75 17.73
CA ASP A 225 -10.81 -1.82 18.80
C ASP A 225 -11.46 -3.21 18.87
N ASP A 226 -11.77 -3.84 17.73
CA ASP A 226 -12.27 -5.21 17.68
C ASP A 226 -11.24 -6.22 18.21
N ILE A 227 -9.96 -6.06 17.88
CA ILE A 227 -8.86 -6.88 18.42
C ILE A 227 -8.79 -6.76 19.93
N ARG A 228 -8.88 -5.54 20.49
CA ARG A 228 -8.88 -5.32 21.95
C ARG A 228 -10.11 -5.92 22.63
N ALA A 229 -11.28 -5.79 22.02
CA ALA A 229 -12.52 -6.36 22.51
C ALA A 229 -12.47 -7.91 22.57
N GLN A 230 -11.73 -8.55 21.66
CA GLN A 230 -11.48 -9.99 21.65
C GLN A 230 -10.33 -10.42 22.59
N GLY A 231 -9.74 -9.49 23.37
CA GLY A 231 -8.68 -9.78 24.33
C GLY A 231 -7.26 -9.72 23.74
N GLY A 232 -7.10 -9.30 22.51
CA GLY A 232 -5.78 -9.05 21.89
C GLY A 232 -5.13 -7.77 22.43
N ARG A 233 -3.82 -7.72 22.39
CA ARG A 233 -3.04 -6.54 22.79
C ARG A 233 -2.44 -5.84 21.59
N ILE A 234 -2.50 -4.51 21.56
CA ILE A 234 -1.84 -3.67 20.55
C ILE A 234 -0.97 -2.66 21.28
N GLN A 235 0.31 -2.71 21.01
CA GLN A 235 1.31 -1.79 21.55
C GLN A 235 1.92 -0.98 20.40
N VAL A 236 1.56 0.28 20.34
CA VAL A 236 2.17 1.26 19.42
C VAL A 236 3.41 1.87 20.06
N ASP A 237 4.24 2.53 19.27
CA ASP A 237 5.53 3.09 19.69
C ASP A 237 6.43 2.01 20.34
N ARG A 238 6.43 0.83 19.74
CA ARG A 238 7.18 -0.37 20.14
C ARG A 238 7.82 -1.01 18.91
N GLU A 239 9.10 -0.74 18.70
CA GLU A 239 9.84 -1.30 17.59
C GLU A 239 10.45 -2.66 17.97
N VAL A 240 10.15 -3.70 17.21
CA VAL A 240 10.87 -4.96 17.33
C VAL A 240 12.23 -4.83 16.65
N LEU A 241 13.30 -4.98 17.41
CA LEU A 241 14.68 -4.85 16.95
C LEU A 241 15.30 -6.17 16.51
N ALA A 242 14.88 -7.27 17.14
CA ALA A 242 15.38 -8.61 16.80
C ALA A 242 14.41 -9.71 17.28
N ILE A 243 14.44 -10.83 16.57
CA ILE A 243 13.77 -12.08 16.89
C ILE A 243 14.89 -13.12 17.14
N GLU A 244 14.98 -13.61 18.34
CA GLU A 244 16.05 -14.52 18.77
C GLU A 244 15.45 -15.87 19.18
N ARG A 245 16.20 -16.97 18.96
CA ARG A 245 15.75 -18.30 19.43
C ARG A 245 15.90 -18.39 20.95
N ASP A 246 14.85 -18.86 21.62
CA ASP A 246 14.84 -19.12 23.06
C ASP A 246 14.19 -20.49 23.32
N GLN A 247 15.02 -21.51 23.33
CA GLN A 247 14.59 -22.92 23.39
C GLN A 247 13.57 -23.25 22.28
N ASP A 248 12.34 -23.60 22.64
CA ASP A 248 11.27 -23.91 21.68
C ASP A 248 10.40 -22.69 21.31
N ARG A 249 10.73 -21.51 21.83
CA ARG A 249 10.01 -20.26 21.64
C ARG A 249 10.87 -19.22 20.92
N TRP A 250 10.28 -18.08 20.63
CA TRP A 250 10.95 -16.92 20.08
C TRP A 250 10.96 -15.78 21.11
N ARG A 251 12.10 -15.14 21.27
CA ARG A 251 12.27 -13.95 22.09
C ARG A 251 12.36 -12.73 21.21
N LEU A 252 11.48 -11.76 21.43
CA LEU A 252 11.48 -10.48 20.71
C LEU A 252 12.20 -9.45 21.58
N ARG A 253 13.25 -8.82 21.02
CA ARG A 253 13.84 -7.63 21.61
C ARG A 253 13.10 -6.40 21.10
N VAL A 254 12.60 -5.58 22.00
CA VAL A 254 11.72 -4.45 21.67
C VAL A 254 12.35 -3.16 22.18
N ALA A 255 12.33 -2.11 21.35
CA ALA A 255 12.75 -0.77 21.76
C ALA A 255 11.61 -0.05 22.49
N GLY A 256 12.01 0.82 23.44
CA GLY A 256 11.10 1.67 24.19
C GLY A 256 10.44 2.77 23.34
N PRO A 257 9.61 3.62 23.97
CA PRO A 257 8.92 4.70 23.32
C PRO A 257 9.86 5.69 22.63
N GLY A 258 9.45 6.23 21.47
CA GLY A 258 10.20 7.22 20.71
C GLY A 258 11.20 6.63 19.72
N ALA A 259 11.39 5.32 19.67
CA ALA A 259 12.28 4.64 18.72
C ALA A 259 11.96 4.98 17.25
N TYR A 260 10.69 5.24 16.93
CA TYR A 260 10.26 5.64 15.57
C TYR A 260 10.92 6.93 15.04
N ARG A 261 11.50 7.75 15.91
CA ARG A 261 12.20 9.00 15.55
C ARG A 261 13.63 8.74 15.07
N ALA A 262 14.18 7.57 15.34
CA ALA A 262 15.48 7.15 14.88
C ALA A 262 15.37 6.29 13.60
N PRO A 263 16.46 6.07 12.86
CA PRO A 263 16.47 5.06 11.80
C PRO A 263 16.01 3.69 12.32
N ALA A 264 15.30 2.93 11.49
CA ALA A 264 14.76 1.63 11.90
C ALA A 264 15.87 0.69 12.39
N GLY A 265 15.60 -0.02 13.49
CA GLY A 265 16.53 -0.96 14.09
C GLY A 265 17.66 -0.35 14.94
N THR A 266 17.73 0.97 15.08
CA THR A 266 18.83 1.65 15.80
C THR A 266 18.48 2.09 17.22
N GLY A 267 17.21 1.98 17.64
CA GLY A 267 16.79 2.30 19.01
C GLY A 267 17.40 1.35 20.05
N PRO A 268 17.64 1.82 21.29
CA PRO A 268 18.09 0.94 22.36
C PRO A 268 16.98 -0.06 22.73
N ALA A 269 17.35 -1.34 22.89
CA ALA A 269 16.45 -2.34 23.41
C ALA A 269 16.09 -2.03 24.89
N ASP A 270 14.82 -2.19 25.22
CA ASP A 270 14.33 -2.12 26.58
C ASP A 270 14.14 -3.56 27.11
N PRO A 271 14.93 -4.00 28.10
CA PRO A 271 14.83 -5.36 28.63
C PRO A 271 13.44 -5.69 29.19
N ASP A 272 12.75 -4.71 29.77
CA ASP A 272 11.41 -4.88 30.37
C ASP A 272 10.32 -5.08 29.30
N LEU A 273 10.62 -4.76 28.03
CA LEU A 273 9.73 -4.95 26.90
C LEU A 273 9.99 -6.24 26.12
N THR A 274 10.96 -7.08 26.55
CA THR A 274 11.23 -8.38 25.94
C THR A 274 10.03 -9.31 26.02
N ARG A 275 9.68 -9.99 24.92
CA ARG A 275 8.54 -10.89 24.80
C ARG A 275 8.97 -12.28 24.36
N ALA A 276 8.43 -13.30 25.05
CA ALA A 276 8.56 -14.70 24.65
C ALA A 276 7.26 -15.18 24.03
N VAL A 277 7.29 -15.61 22.77
CA VAL A 277 6.11 -16.00 21.99
C VAL A 277 6.33 -17.33 21.28
N ASP A 278 5.25 -18.02 20.92
CA ASP A 278 5.32 -19.32 20.26
C ASP A 278 5.44 -19.17 18.73
N ALA A 279 4.87 -18.10 18.17
CA ALA A 279 4.93 -17.82 16.73
C ALA A 279 5.03 -16.30 16.47
N VAL A 280 5.55 -15.94 15.31
CA VAL A 280 5.69 -14.55 14.87
C VAL A 280 5.15 -14.38 13.45
N VAL A 281 4.33 -13.36 13.23
CA VAL A 281 3.90 -12.90 11.90
C VAL A 281 4.54 -11.55 11.63
N ILE A 282 5.43 -11.50 10.65
CA ILE A 282 6.14 -10.28 10.23
C ILE A 282 5.36 -9.67 9.07
N THR A 283 4.83 -8.45 9.26
CA THR A 283 4.16 -7.69 8.18
C THR A 283 4.96 -6.47 7.73
N ALA A 284 6.16 -6.30 8.26
CA ALA A 284 7.09 -5.28 7.84
C ALA A 284 7.60 -5.54 6.41
N PRO A 285 8.05 -4.48 5.69
CA PRO A 285 8.71 -4.62 4.39
C PRO A 285 9.91 -5.57 4.44
N THR A 286 10.29 -6.14 3.28
CA THR A 286 11.36 -7.16 3.22
C THR A 286 12.74 -6.65 3.64
N ASP A 287 13.04 -5.37 3.41
CA ASP A 287 14.28 -4.73 3.87
C ASP A 287 14.37 -4.68 5.40
N ALA A 288 13.29 -4.28 6.07
CA ALA A 288 13.20 -4.32 7.52
C ALA A 288 13.19 -5.77 8.05
N ALA A 289 12.43 -6.68 7.41
CA ALA A 289 12.34 -8.08 7.81
C ALA A 289 13.68 -8.83 7.71
N ARG A 290 14.55 -8.43 6.74
CA ARG A 290 15.85 -9.06 6.47
C ARG A 290 16.77 -9.10 7.69
N ASP A 291 16.69 -8.08 8.51
CA ASP A 291 17.61 -7.91 9.64
C ASP A 291 16.96 -8.27 11.00
N LEU A 292 15.67 -8.68 10.99
CA LEU A 292 14.94 -8.97 12.23
C LEU A 292 15.23 -10.35 12.84
N ALA A 293 15.57 -11.36 12.06
CA ALA A 293 15.70 -12.72 12.55
C ALA A 293 16.98 -13.41 12.03
N PRO A 294 17.46 -14.50 12.68
CA PRO A 294 18.65 -15.23 12.26
C PRO A 294 18.37 -16.10 11.03
N TRP A 295 18.04 -15.45 9.92
CA TRP A 295 17.74 -16.13 8.67
C TRP A 295 18.89 -16.93 8.12
N PRO A 296 18.64 -18.11 7.52
CA PRO A 296 19.63 -18.75 6.65
C PRO A 296 20.02 -17.78 5.50
N ASP A 297 21.31 -17.80 5.12
CA ASP A 297 21.85 -16.87 4.11
C ASP A 297 21.07 -16.88 2.79
N ALA A 298 20.65 -18.05 2.32
CA ALA A 298 19.84 -18.18 1.11
C ALA A 298 18.49 -17.42 1.21
N PHE A 299 17.84 -17.44 2.38
CA PHE A 299 16.60 -16.72 2.58
C PHE A 299 16.82 -15.21 2.73
N ARG A 300 17.89 -14.81 3.43
CA ARG A 300 18.30 -13.41 3.55
C ARG A 300 18.59 -12.79 2.18
N MET A 301 19.26 -13.52 1.28
CA MET A 301 19.50 -13.09 -0.09
C MET A 301 18.18 -12.90 -0.85
N ARG A 302 17.20 -13.80 -0.72
CA ARG A 302 15.89 -13.66 -1.34
C ARG A 302 15.12 -12.44 -0.82
N LEU A 303 15.21 -12.09 0.46
CA LEU A 303 14.66 -10.86 1.00
C LEU A 303 15.31 -9.62 0.37
N ALA A 304 16.63 -9.65 0.18
CA ALA A 304 17.42 -8.56 -0.41
C ALA A 304 17.19 -8.35 -1.92
N GLU A 305 16.63 -9.34 -2.65
CA GLU A 305 16.28 -9.19 -4.06
C GLU A 305 15.15 -8.17 -4.32
N TRP A 306 14.34 -7.88 -3.29
CA TRP A 306 13.23 -6.95 -3.41
C TRP A 306 13.71 -5.51 -3.26
N THR A 307 13.29 -4.69 -4.20
CA THR A 307 13.51 -3.25 -4.19
C THR A 307 12.18 -2.52 -4.12
N TYR A 308 12.22 -1.31 -3.58
CA TYR A 308 11.04 -0.45 -3.47
C TYR A 308 11.30 0.91 -4.09
N ARG A 309 10.24 1.53 -4.58
CA ARG A 309 10.24 2.96 -4.84
C ARG A 309 9.70 3.68 -3.63
N THR A 310 10.35 4.76 -3.25
CA THR A 310 9.92 5.66 -2.17
C THR A 310 8.83 6.58 -2.69
N ALA A 311 7.69 6.62 -2.01
CA ALA A 311 6.70 7.65 -2.27
C ALA A 311 7.13 8.95 -1.59
N VAL A 312 7.15 10.03 -2.36
CA VAL A 312 7.29 11.41 -1.88
C VAL A 312 6.00 12.14 -2.23
N VAL A 313 5.29 12.56 -1.22
CA VAL A 313 3.98 13.22 -1.37
C VAL A 313 4.05 14.59 -0.72
N LEU A 314 3.73 15.63 -1.49
CA LEU A 314 3.43 16.96 -1.00
C LEU A 314 1.91 17.13 -1.00
N LEU A 315 1.33 17.37 0.17
CA LEU A 315 -0.09 17.67 0.33
C LEU A 315 -0.25 19.16 0.57
N LEU A 316 -1.10 19.78 -0.24
CA LEU A 316 -1.40 21.21 -0.18
C LEU A 316 -2.83 21.43 0.29
N GLU A 317 -3.01 22.31 1.25
CA GLU A 317 -4.28 22.92 1.60
C GLU A 317 -4.42 24.20 0.80
N LEU A 318 -5.48 24.28 0.00
CA LEU A 318 -5.67 25.34 -0.97
C LEU A 318 -6.91 26.18 -0.64
N ARG A 319 -6.78 27.48 -0.83
CA ARG A 319 -7.87 28.47 -0.69
C ARG A 319 -8.99 28.25 -1.71
N ARG A 320 -8.64 27.74 -2.89
CA ARG A 320 -9.58 27.48 -4.00
C ARG A 320 -9.26 26.18 -4.71
N GLN A 321 -10.18 25.70 -5.52
CA GLN A 321 -10.03 24.54 -6.36
C GLN A 321 -8.85 24.72 -7.33
N TYR A 322 -8.02 23.68 -7.46
CA TYR A 322 -6.86 23.67 -8.36
C TYR A 322 -7.27 23.31 -9.79
N SER A 323 -8.08 22.25 -9.95
CA SER A 323 -8.55 21.75 -11.23
C SER A 323 -9.99 21.22 -11.13
N GLY A 324 -10.59 20.85 -12.25
CA GLY A 324 -11.87 20.14 -12.29
C GLY A 324 -11.75 18.61 -12.26
N THR A 325 -10.53 18.07 -12.02
CA THR A 325 -10.23 16.65 -12.16
C THR A 325 -9.73 16.08 -10.85
N TYR A 326 -10.25 14.91 -10.47
CA TYR A 326 -9.81 14.23 -9.24
C TYR A 326 -8.37 13.72 -9.36
N TRP A 327 -8.07 12.96 -10.42
CA TRP A 327 -6.76 12.34 -10.65
C TRP A 327 -6.17 12.78 -11.98
N VAL A 328 -5.02 13.41 -11.96
CA VAL A 328 -4.28 13.80 -13.17
C VAL A 328 -2.97 13.03 -13.23
N ASN A 329 -2.82 12.18 -14.25
CA ASN A 329 -1.53 11.60 -14.59
C ASN A 329 -0.72 12.61 -15.40
N VAL A 330 0.56 12.71 -15.13
CA VAL A 330 1.46 13.60 -15.86
C VAL A 330 2.17 12.79 -16.96
N GLY A 331 1.92 13.17 -18.21
CA GLY A 331 2.49 12.53 -19.40
C GLY A 331 3.72 13.24 -19.95
N GLU A 332 4.25 14.26 -19.27
CA GLU A 332 5.38 15.07 -19.73
C GLU A 332 6.59 14.87 -18.78
N SER A 333 7.74 14.53 -19.37
CA SER A 333 8.95 14.16 -18.61
C SER A 333 9.68 15.35 -17.96
N ASP A 334 9.38 16.57 -18.39
CA ASP A 334 9.92 17.81 -17.83
C ASP A 334 9.17 18.31 -16.58
N VAL A 335 8.05 17.67 -16.24
CA VAL A 335 7.32 17.90 -14.99
C VAL A 335 7.90 17.04 -13.88
N PRO A 336 8.31 17.62 -12.72
CA PRO A 336 9.08 16.93 -11.70
C PRO A 336 8.24 16.04 -10.77
N PHE A 337 7.02 15.70 -11.15
CA PHE A 337 6.14 14.80 -10.39
C PHE A 337 5.27 13.93 -11.29
N LEU A 338 4.86 12.78 -10.79
CA LEU A 338 4.11 11.76 -11.54
C LEU A 338 2.64 12.10 -11.69
N GLY A 339 2.03 12.70 -10.66
CA GLY A 339 0.59 12.91 -10.69
C GLY A 339 0.07 13.84 -9.61
N LEU A 340 -1.13 14.29 -9.85
CA LEU A 340 -1.90 15.16 -8.96
C LEU A 340 -3.19 14.46 -8.57
N VAL A 341 -3.55 14.55 -7.29
CA VAL A 341 -4.84 14.03 -6.81
C VAL A 341 -5.52 15.11 -5.97
N GLU A 342 -6.50 15.78 -6.57
CA GLU A 342 -7.31 16.75 -5.85
C GLU A 342 -8.45 16.03 -5.13
N HIS A 343 -8.19 15.67 -3.87
CA HIS A 343 -9.08 14.86 -3.05
C HIS A 343 -10.50 15.41 -2.98
N THR A 344 -10.62 16.70 -2.85
CA THR A 344 -11.89 17.43 -2.77
C THR A 344 -12.66 17.55 -4.10
N ASN A 345 -12.15 16.92 -5.17
CA ASN A 345 -12.90 16.67 -6.41
C ASN A 345 -13.51 15.26 -6.45
N LEU A 346 -13.16 14.38 -5.50
CA LEU A 346 -13.82 13.10 -5.31
C LEU A 346 -14.78 13.15 -4.13
N VAL A 347 -14.26 13.46 -2.95
CA VAL A 347 -15.06 13.58 -1.72
C VAL A 347 -15.56 15.03 -1.59
N PRO A 348 -16.85 15.25 -1.25
CA PRO A 348 -17.40 16.60 -1.14
C PRO A 348 -16.57 17.52 -0.27
N ALA A 349 -16.22 18.70 -0.81
CA ALA A 349 -15.29 19.63 -0.15
C ALA A 349 -15.84 20.19 1.15
N GLU A 350 -17.16 20.20 1.31
CA GLU A 350 -17.87 20.66 2.51
C GLU A 350 -17.56 19.82 3.75
N ARG A 351 -16.94 18.65 3.56
CA ARG A 351 -16.45 17.79 4.67
C ARG A 351 -15.11 18.23 5.23
N TYR A 352 -14.44 19.13 4.54
CA TYR A 352 -13.08 19.55 4.86
C TYR A 352 -13.03 21.06 5.07
N PRO A 353 -12.07 21.57 5.87
CA PRO A 353 -11.93 23.02 6.11
C PRO A 353 -11.46 23.80 4.87
N ALA A 354 -10.91 23.13 3.86
CA ALA A 354 -10.37 23.73 2.63
C ALA A 354 -10.36 22.73 1.46
N ARG A 355 -9.70 23.06 0.36
CA ARG A 355 -9.41 22.17 -0.77
C ARG A 355 -8.07 21.47 -0.54
N TYR A 356 -7.95 20.20 -0.97
CA TYR A 356 -6.75 19.40 -0.74
C TYR A 356 -6.23 18.79 -2.03
N LEU A 357 -4.97 19.09 -2.35
CA LEU A 357 -4.26 18.60 -3.52
C LEU A 357 -3.01 17.83 -3.10
N TYR A 358 -2.92 16.57 -3.47
CA TYR A 358 -1.70 15.77 -3.39
C TYR A 358 -0.88 15.94 -4.68
N VAL A 359 0.40 16.25 -4.52
CA VAL A 359 1.42 16.15 -5.58
C VAL A 359 2.28 14.95 -5.25
N SER A 360 2.29 13.95 -6.11
CA SER A 360 2.89 12.66 -5.79
C SER A 360 4.02 12.27 -6.74
N ASN A 361 5.03 11.61 -6.17
CA ASN A 361 6.14 11.05 -6.91
C ASN A 361 6.56 9.70 -6.34
N TYR A 362 7.17 8.86 -7.17
CA TYR A 362 7.86 7.64 -6.78
C TYR A 362 9.31 7.72 -7.24
N VAL A 363 10.21 7.74 -6.27
CA VAL A 363 11.64 7.98 -6.52
C VAL A 363 12.51 6.83 -6.00
N ALA A 364 13.78 6.78 -6.37
CA ALA A 364 14.75 5.89 -5.76
C ALA A 364 14.95 6.25 -4.27
N ALA A 365 15.41 5.31 -3.46
CA ALA A 365 15.58 5.53 -2.02
C ALA A 365 16.61 6.63 -1.70
N ASP A 366 17.60 6.80 -2.57
CA ASP A 366 18.69 7.78 -2.46
C ASP A 366 18.42 9.08 -3.25
N ASP A 367 17.22 9.23 -3.84
CA ASP A 367 16.84 10.44 -4.58
C ASP A 367 16.85 11.67 -3.66
N PRO A 368 17.41 12.82 -4.08
CA PRO A 368 17.44 14.05 -3.29
C PRO A 368 16.07 14.53 -2.78
N LEU A 369 14.98 14.25 -3.51
CA LEU A 369 13.61 14.60 -3.09
C LEU A 369 13.22 13.97 -1.75
N THR A 370 13.84 12.84 -1.39
CA THR A 370 13.59 12.17 -0.11
C THR A 370 14.08 12.97 1.10
N GLN A 371 14.98 13.92 0.90
CA GLN A 371 15.62 14.71 1.94
C GLN A 371 15.12 16.17 2.02
N LEU A 372 14.34 16.65 1.02
CA LEU A 372 13.88 18.02 1.00
C LEU A 372 12.91 18.32 2.16
N SER A 373 13.00 19.48 2.75
CA SER A 373 11.96 19.98 3.65
C SER A 373 10.64 20.21 2.90
N THR A 374 9.53 20.36 3.63
CA THR A 374 8.23 20.66 3.02
C THR A 374 8.29 21.92 2.17
N ASP A 375 8.92 23.00 2.69
CA ASP A 375 9.04 24.28 1.97
C ASP A 375 9.91 24.14 0.72
N ALA A 376 11.02 23.40 0.80
CA ALA A 376 11.89 23.15 -0.35
C ALA A 376 11.18 22.32 -1.42
N LEU A 377 10.36 21.34 -1.01
CA LEU A 377 9.56 20.53 -1.93
C LEU A 377 8.45 21.35 -2.61
N LEU A 378 7.80 22.24 -1.85
CA LEU A 378 6.82 23.19 -2.40
C LEU A 378 7.49 24.12 -3.42
N ALA A 379 8.61 24.74 -3.06
CA ALA A 379 9.36 25.62 -3.98
C ALA A 379 9.80 24.89 -5.25
N HIS A 380 10.14 23.60 -5.14
CA HIS A 380 10.51 22.78 -6.28
C HIS A 380 9.33 22.53 -7.24
N TYR A 381 8.10 22.38 -6.73
CA TYR A 381 6.93 22.00 -7.54
C TYR A 381 6.05 23.20 -7.95
N VAL A 382 6.08 24.32 -7.21
CA VAL A 382 5.11 25.41 -7.37
C VAL A 382 5.08 26.01 -8.77
N ARG A 383 6.23 26.11 -9.42
CA ARG A 383 6.33 26.61 -10.80
C ARG A 383 5.53 25.73 -11.77
N GLN A 384 5.72 24.40 -11.68
CA GLN A 384 5.06 23.46 -12.58
C GLN A 384 3.57 23.31 -12.28
N LEU A 385 3.17 23.48 -11.03
CA LEU A 385 1.75 23.58 -10.68
C LEU A 385 1.09 24.76 -11.40
N GLY A 386 1.76 25.93 -11.46
CA GLY A 386 1.27 27.08 -12.22
C GLY A 386 1.26 26.90 -13.74
N VAL A 387 2.16 26.05 -14.29
CA VAL A 387 2.13 25.70 -15.71
C VAL A 387 0.95 24.79 -16.05
N ILE A 388 0.64 23.80 -15.19
CA ILE A 388 -0.46 22.86 -15.39
C ILE A 388 -1.83 23.57 -15.21
N ALA A 389 -1.95 24.44 -14.21
CA ALA A 389 -3.14 25.23 -13.94
C ALA A 389 -2.78 26.72 -13.95
N PRO A 390 -2.92 27.43 -15.07
CA PRO A 390 -2.48 28.82 -15.24
C PRO A 390 -3.11 29.82 -14.25
N ASP A 391 -4.25 29.47 -13.68
CA ASP A 391 -4.92 30.28 -12.66
C ASP A 391 -4.36 30.08 -11.24
N PHE A 392 -3.60 28.99 -11.01
CA PHE A 392 -3.01 28.71 -9.71
C PHE A 392 -1.90 29.73 -9.38
N ARG A 393 -1.88 30.16 -8.13
CA ARG A 393 -0.84 31.05 -7.56
C ARG A 393 -0.32 30.42 -6.28
N GLU A 394 0.94 30.63 -5.96
CA GLU A 394 1.54 30.18 -4.69
C GLU A 394 0.77 30.71 -3.49
N ALA A 395 0.21 31.93 -3.57
CA ALA A 395 -0.64 32.52 -2.55
C ALA A 395 -1.96 31.77 -2.31
N ASP A 396 -2.34 30.85 -3.18
CA ASP A 396 -3.49 29.96 -2.95
C ASP A 396 -3.17 28.85 -1.95
N VAL A 397 -1.88 28.58 -1.69
CA VAL A 397 -1.44 27.59 -0.70
C VAL A 397 -1.55 28.19 0.69
N MET A 398 -2.40 27.60 1.52
CA MET A 398 -2.61 27.99 2.91
C MET A 398 -1.68 27.25 3.85
N ARG A 399 -1.51 25.95 3.64
CA ARG A 399 -0.61 25.07 4.39
C ARG A 399 -0.09 23.96 3.47
N ALA A 400 1.07 23.42 3.83
CA ALA A 400 1.67 22.28 3.13
C ALA A 400 2.21 21.27 4.12
N TRP A 401 2.16 19.99 3.75
CA TRP A 401 2.76 18.86 4.47
C TRP A 401 3.47 17.96 3.48
N SER A 402 4.57 17.37 3.91
CA SER A 402 5.25 16.35 3.11
C SER A 402 5.31 15.03 3.84
N PHE A 403 5.03 13.94 3.11
CA PHE A 403 5.06 12.58 3.61
C PHE A 403 5.98 11.73 2.75
N ARG A 404 6.68 10.79 3.38
CA ARG A 404 7.59 9.86 2.73
C ARG A 404 7.34 8.45 3.22
N GLU A 405 7.31 7.52 2.29
CA GLU A 405 7.21 6.10 2.57
C GLU A 405 8.25 5.35 1.75
N ALA A 406 9.28 4.86 2.41
CA ALA A 406 10.41 4.22 1.75
C ALA A 406 10.00 2.93 1.02
N ALA A 407 9.16 2.12 1.65
CA ALA A 407 8.69 0.86 1.09
C ALA A 407 7.29 0.98 0.43
N ALA A 408 7.06 2.10 -0.28
CA ALA A 408 5.75 2.38 -0.84
C ALA A 408 5.37 1.44 -1.98
N GLN A 409 6.26 1.22 -2.94
CA GLN A 409 5.97 0.45 -4.14
C GLN A 409 7.01 -0.64 -4.35
N PRO A 410 6.69 -1.91 -4.09
CA PRO A 410 7.54 -3.03 -4.51
C PRO A 410 7.69 -3.00 -6.04
N VAL A 411 8.90 -3.23 -6.52
CA VAL A 411 9.20 -3.24 -7.96
C VAL A 411 9.09 -4.68 -8.49
N PRO A 412 8.06 -4.99 -9.29
CA PRO A 412 7.95 -6.29 -9.94
C PRO A 412 8.99 -6.39 -11.07
N LYS A 413 9.66 -7.52 -11.17
CA LYS A 413 10.64 -7.82 -12.23
C LYS A 413 10.18 -9.02 -13.05
N LEU A 414 10.74 -9.22 -14.23
CA LEU A 414 10.45 -10.40 -15.05
C LEU A 414 10.66 -11.68 -14.23
N GLY A 415 9.78 -12.66 -14.40
CA GLY A 415 9.77 -13.87 -13.56
C GLY A 415 9.36 -13.61 -12.11
N ASN A 416 8.58 -12.57 -11.85
CA ASN A 416 8.22 -12.14 -10.49
C ASN A 416 7.53 -13.23 -9.68
N ARG A 417 6.75 -14.09 -10.32
CA ARG A 417 6.05 -15.21 -9.67
C ARG A 417 7.01 -16.13 -8.91
N ALA A 418 8.18 -16.43 -9.48
CA ALA A 418 9.19 -17.27 -8.83
C ALA A 418 9.89 -16.56 -7.64
N ARG A 419 9.84 -15.24 -7.60
CA ARG A 419 10.44 -14.42 -6.54
C ARG A 419 9.56 -14.30 -5.31
N ILE A 420 8.24 -14.52 -5.43
CA ILE A 420 7.31 -14.42 -4.32
C ILE A 420 7.70 -15.40 -3.22
N LEU A 421 7.83 -14.88 -2.00
CA LEU A 421 8.15 -15.69 -0.83
C LEU A 421 6.87 -16.37 -0.29
N PRO A 422 6.94 -17.62 0.19
CA PRO A 422 5.81 -18.23 0.89
C PRO A 422 5.56 -17.52 2.23
N PHE A 423 4.37 -17.69 2.81
CA PHE A 423 4.08 -17.19 4.15
C PHE A 423 4.96 -17.87 5.21
N ALA A 424 5.09 -19.19 5.14
CA ALA A 424 5.99 -19.93 6.01
C ALA A 424 7.45 -19.67 5.62
N THR A 425 8.27 -19.28 6.60
CA THR A 425 9.70 -19.04 6.40
C THR A 425 10.52 -20.29 6.74
N PRO A 426 11.84 -20.32 6.46
CA PRO A 426 12.71 -21.41 6.89
C PRO A 426 12.84 -21.56 8.42
N LEU A 427 12.49 -20.52 9.19
CA LEU A 427 12.47 -20.60 10.64
C LEU A 427 11.10 -21.08 11.12
N PRO A 428 11.03 -22.11 11.98
CA PRO A 428 9.77 -22.69 12.40
C PRO A 428 8.89 -21.66 13.11
N ARG A 429 7.61 -21.63 12.77
CA ARG A 429 6.61 -20.71 13.36
C ARG A 429 6.91 -19.21 13.18
N ILE A 430 7.79 -18.84 12.23
CA ILE A 430 7.91 -17.47 11.76
C ILE A 430 7.28 -17.37 10.37
N TYR A 431 6.43 -16.39 10.19
CA TYR A 431 5.67 -16.15 8.96
C TYR A 431 5.95 -14.73 8.46
N LEU A 432 5.95 -14.57 7.13
CA LEU A 432 6.13 -13.28 6.45
C LEU A 432 4.89 -12.99 5.61
N ALA A 433 4.31 -11.79 5.75
CA ALA A 433 3.17 -11.35 4.95
C ALA A 433 3.24 -9.85 4.67
N ASN A 434 3.76 -9.46 3.51
CA ASN A 434 3.88 -8.04 3.13
C ASN A 434 3.56 -7.80 1.66
N THR A 435 3.66 -6.56 1.23
CA THR A 435 3.23 -6.11 -0.10
C THR A 435 3.95 -6.76 -1.27
N THR A 436 5.14 -7.37 -1.06
CA THR A 436 5.88 -8.09 -2.12
C THR A 436 5.20 -9.39 -2.56
N GLN A 437 4.27 -9.89 -1.76
CA GLN A 437 3.50 -11.11 -2.04
C GLN A 437 2.17 -10.81 -2.78
N ILE A 438 1.89 -9.53 -3.04
CA ILE A 438 0.73 -9.10 -3.84
C ILE A 438 1.15 -9.09 -5.31
N TYR A 439 0.70 -10.07 -6.08
CA TYR A 439 1.01 -10.22 -7.49
C TYR A 439 0.02 -11.20 -8.17
N PRO A 440 -0.41 -11.00 -9.43
CA PRO A 440 0.00 -9.94 -10.37
C PRO A 440 -0.63 -8.57 -10.10
N GLU A 441 -1.51 -8.47 -9.10
CA GLU A 441 -2.13 -7.22 -8.73
C GLU A 441 -1.07 -6.21 -8.22
N ASP A 442 -1.44 -4.95 -8.24
CA ASP A 442 -0.65 -3.92 -7.58
C ASP A 442 -1.03 -3.86 -6.09
N ARG A 443 -0.12 -3.38 -5.26
CA ARG A 443 -0.38 -3.17 -3.84
C ARG A 443 -1.65 -2.36 -3.61
N GLY A 444 -2.37 -2.64 -2.55
CA GLY A 444 -3.58 -1.93 -2.16
C GLY A 444 -4.18 -2.48 -0.88
N THR A 445 -5.02 -1.68 -0.23
CA THR A 445 -5.63 -2.03 1.05
C THR A 445 -6.49 -3.30 0.95
N ASN A 446 -7.19 -3.49 -0.17
CA ASN A 446 -7.95 -4.70 -0.46
C ASN A 446 -7.09 -5.97 -0.42
N TYR A 447 -5.94 -5.93 -1.06
CA TYR A 447 -5.03 -7.09 -1.11
C TYR A 447 -4.28 -7.28 0.21
N SER A 448 -4.10 -6.20 0.98
CA SER A 448 -3.56 -6.27 2.35
C SER A 448 -4.52 -7.00 3.29
N VAL A 449 -5.84 -6.83 3.14
CA VAL A 449 -6.85 -7.62 3.86
C VAL A 449 -6.74 -9.10 3.49
N ARG A 450 -6.73 -9.43 2.18
CA ARG A 450 -6.55 -10.81 1.70
C ARG A 450 -5.29 -11.45 2.28
N LEU A 451 -4.19 -10.72 2.28
CA LEU A 451 -2.91 -11.20 2.80
C LEU A 451 -2.97 -11.53 4.29
N GLY A 452 -3.58 -10.65 5.10
CA GLY A 452 -3.79 -10.87 6.53
C GLY A 452 -4.63 -12.12 6.81
N GLN A 453 -5.71 -12.32 6.06
CA GLN A 453 -6.54 -13.52 6.13
C GLN A 453 -5.74 -14.80 5.80
N GLN A 454 -4.95 -14.77 4.73
CA GLN A 454 -4.17 -15.90 4.26
C GLN A 454 -3.03 -16.27 5.22
N VAL A 455 -2.27 -15.32 5.75
CA VAL A 455 -1.20 -15.63 6.71
C VAL A 455 -1.76 -16.18 8.02
N ALA A 456 -2.90 -15.69 8.50
CA ALA A 456 -3.57 -16.24 9.67
C ALA A 456 -4.04 -17.69 9.46
N GLN A 457 -4.36 -18.08 8.21
CA GLN A 457 -4.64 -19.49 7.86
C GLN A 457 -3.36 -20.33 7.92
N ALA A 458 -2.24 -19.81 7.40
CA ALA A 458 -0.96 -20.52 7.38
C ALA A 458 -0.42 -20.81 8.79
N VAL A 459 -0.62 -19.91 9.76
CA VAL A 459 -0.20 -20.12 11.17
C VAL A 459 -0.81 -21.38 11.78
N GLY A 460 -2.06 -21.72 11.44
CA GLY A 460 -2.74 -22.90 11.96
C GLY A 460 -2.42 -24.23 11.24
N GLN A 461 -1.73 -24.20 10.10
CA GLN A 461 -1.48 -25.39 9.27
C GLN A 461 -0.05 -25.96 9.42
N THR A 462 0.84 -25.26 10.05
CA THR A 462 2.22 -25.73 10.23
C THR A 462 2.28 -26.72 11.40
N PRO A 463 2.69 -28.00 11.20
CA PRO A 463 2.90 -28.96 12.31
C PRO A 463 3.87 -28.40 13.34
N ALA A 464 3.66 -28.78 14.58
CA ALA A 464 4.49 -28.39 15.72
C ALA A 464 5.92 -28.89 15.61
#